data_171952ab1bce99a0737000115341475a
#
_entry.id   171952ab1bce99a0737000115341475a
#
_cell.length_a   1.000
_cell.length_b   1.000
_cell.length_c   1.000
_cell.angle_alpha   90.00
_cell.angle_beta   90.00
_cell.angle_gamma   90.00
#
_symmetry.space_group_name_H-M   'P 1'
#
loop_
_entity.id
_entity.type
_entity.pdbx_description
1 polymer ?
#
loop_
_entity_poly.entity_id
_entity_poly.type
_entity_poly.pdbx_seq_one_letter_code
_entity_poly.pdbx_strand_id
1 'polypeptide(L)'
;MRKMIFLGAIVGVSLGAWAQEPVQSVQPAQQVEQQTASQVSEEFHSEYIPVFQYWKENNVFQHLDLSVTAGTTGVGLEVSSPIGEYLQLRAGYDFMPRFTAKMKFDITIGGKPAHQYDAQGNPVESAFDKMQRLMYGFSGFEVDDHVDMLGKPTMNNFKLLLDIFPFKTNKHWHFTAGFYWGPSQFAMADNTSEAMTSLLGVGIYNRIYDRAELNYPLMEWEDMGISEEIIDKYHLNFIPTELYQQIISYGRLGFTLGTFKHQMVDDDGIEHKAGETYNMEPGIDGMIHVKAKSNPFKPYIGFGYGGNLAKGRDDWKICFDAGVWFWGRTKLYTHDGVDLINDVENIGGQVGDYVDLFKAFKVYPVLNLRITKRLF
;
A
#
# COMPACT_ATOMS: atom_id res chain seq x y z
N MET A 1 -28.34 4.73 38.58
CA MET A 1 -28.44 4.94 37.12
C MET A 1 -28.19 6.40 36.75
N ARG A 2 -26.99 6.94 37.01
CA ARG A 2 -26.69 8.38 36.78
C ARG A 2 -25.19 8.62 36.48
N LYS A 3 -24.51 7.71 35.75
CA LYS A 3 -23.07 7.85 35.45
C LYS A 3 -22.71 7.58 33.96
N MET A 4 -23.65 7.78 33.03
CA MET A 4 -23.41 7.48 31.61
C MET A 4 -23.62 8.67 30.65
N ILE A 5 -23.37 9.91 31.08
CA ILE A 5 -23.56 11.09 30.23
C ILE A 5 -22.29 11.96 30.20
N PHE A 6 -21.11 11.41 29.94
CA PHE A 6 -19.92 12.26 29.76
C PHE A 6 -18.89 11.74 28.73
N LEU A 7 -19.32 10.87 27.82
CA LEU A 7 -18.43 10.43 26.72
C LEU A 7 -18.84 10.93 25.32
N GLY A 8 -19.72 11.93 25.26
CA GLY A 8 -20.30 12.47 24.02
C GLY A 8 -19.77 13.82 23.51
N ALA A 9 -18.70 14.38 24.08
CA ALA A 9 -18.35 15.79 23.87
C ALA A 9 -16.98 16.03 23.17
N ILE A 10 -16.44 15.11 22.38
CA ILE A 10 -15.17 15.34 21.63
C ILE A 10 -15.32 15.10 20.11
N VAL A 11 -16.53 14.95 19.58
CA VAL A 11 -16.69 14.95 18.13
C VAL A 11 -17.85 15.86 17.76
N GLY A 12 -17.55 17.10 17.47
CA GLY A 12 -18.57 18.04 17.02
C GLY A 12 -18.03 19.44 16.75
N VAL A 13 -17.11 19.58 15.82
CA VAL A 13 -16.85 20.87 15.16
C VAL A 13 -17.16 20.67 13.68
N SER A 14 -18.32 21.16 13.26
CA SER A 14 -18.48 21.60 11.87
C SER A 14 -19.76 22.37 11.66
N LEU A 15 -19.60 23.59 11.13
CA LEU A 15 -20.39 24.22 10.08
C LEU A 15 -21.90 24.41 10.34
N GLY A 16 -22.25 25.63 10.68
CA GLY A 16 -23.59 26.14 10.52
C GLY A 16 -23.57 27.60 10.17
N ALA A 17 -23.77 27.92 8.93
CA ALA A 17 -23.89 29.26 8.41
C ALA A 17 -25.34 29.75 8.46
N TRP A 18 -25.54 31.01 8.89
CA TRP A 18 -26.50 32.01 8.41
C TRP A 18 -28.01 31.67 8.36
N ALA A 19 -28.75 32.31 9.24
CA ALA A 19 -30.00 33.02 8.88
C ALA A 19 -30.25 34.13 9.91
N GLN A 20 -30.25 35.36 9.47
CA GLN A 20 -30.83 36.53 10.16
C GLN A 20 -32.30 36.59 9.89
N GLU A 21 -33.11 36.89 10.93
CA GLU A 21 -34.39 37.60 10.81
C GLU A 21 -34.72 38.36 12.12
N PRO A 22 -35.66 39.33 12.14
CA PRO A 22 -35.39 40.64 12.69
C PRO A 22 -36.05 40.94 14.06
N VAL A 23 -35.50 42.00 14.66
CA VAL A 23 -35.88 42.63 15.92
C VAL A 23 -37.37 43.11 15.95
N GLN A 24 -38.11 42.71 16.99
CA GLN A 24 -39.24 43.45 17.51
C GLN A 24 -39.00 43.87 18.96
N SER A 25 -39.09 45.15 19.16
CA SER A 25 -38.96 45.86 20.42
C SER A 25 -40.15 45.61 21.34
N VAL A 26 -39.94 45.25 22.62
CA VAL A 26 -40.91 45.40 23.71
C VAL A 26 -40.23 45.95 24.95
N GLN A 27 -40.82 46.93 25.54
CA GLN A 27 -40.37 47.74 26.70
C GLN A 27 -40.31 47.00 28.04
N PRO A 28 -39.68 47.54 29.06
CA PRO A 28 -39.12 46.80 30.20
C PRO A 28 -40.15 46.63 31.34
N ALA A 29 -40.22 45.42 31.86
CA ALA A 29 -40.83 45.14 33.17
C ALA A 29 -39.74 44.90 34.20
N GLN A 30 -39.26 45.97 34.78
CA GLN A 30 -38.48 45.95 36.04
C GLN A 30 -39.45 45.67 37.20
N GLN A 31 -39.24 44.58 37.90
CA GLN A 31 -39.56 44.37 39.35
C GLN A 31 -39.90 42.93 39.78
N VAL A 32 -39.60 41.90 39.01
CA VAL A 32 -39.84 40.51 39.49
C VAL A 32 -38.53 39.68 39.56
N GLU A 33 -37.40 40.25 39.14
CA GLU A 33 -36.13 39.47 38.95
C GLU A 33 -35.23 39.36 40.18
N GLN A 34 -35.55 40.00 41.31
CA GLN A 34 -34.64 39.98 42.47
C GLN A 34 -34.92 38.88 43.50
N GLN A 35 -36.00 38.13 43.43
CA GLN A 35 -36.25 37.01 44.35
C GLN A 35 -36.00 35.61 43.77
N THR A 36 -35.87 35.47 42.43
CA THR A 36 -35.59 34.19 41.81
C THR A 36 -34.08 33.97 41.55
N ALA A 37 -33.29 35.05 41.52
CA ALA A 37 -31.86 34.96 41.28
C ALA A 37 -31.03 34.48 42.49
N SER A 38 -31.57 34.65 43.72
CA SER A 38 -30.87 34.21 44.94
C SER A 38 -31.11 32.75 45.33
N GLN A 39 -32.10 32.06 44.73
CA GLN A 39 -32.34 30.65 44.98
C GLN A 39 -31.80 29.71 43.90
N VAL A 40 -31.40 30.23 42.74
CA VAL A 40 -30.77 29.45 41.66
C VAL A 40 -29.23 29.44 41.72
N SER A 41 -28.66 30.34 42.55
CA SER A 41 -27.20 30.42 42.66
C SER A 41 -26.57 29.47 43.69
N GLU A 42 -27.38 28.68 44.42
CA GLU A 42 -26.81 27.77 45.46
C GLU A 42 -26.69 26.32 45.01
N GLU A 43 -27.05 25.92 43.78
CA GLU A 43 -27.02 24.51 43.36
C GLU A 43 -25.99 24.17 42.26
N PHE A 44 -25.13 25.09 41.85
CA PHE A 44 -24.02 24.83 40.95
C PHE A 44 -22.64 25.20 41.58
N HIS A 45 -22.39 24.73 42.77
CA HIS A 45 -21.02 24.43 43.15
C HIS A 45 -20.66 23.10 42.49
N SER A 46 -20.29 23.13 41.22
CA SER A 46 -19.45 22.07 40.67
C SER A 46 -18.15 22.10 41.47
N GLU A 47 -18.02 21.15 42.39
CA GLU A 47 -16.76 20.92 43.07
C GLU A 47 -15.70 20.74 41.98
N TYR A 48 -14.86 21.75 41.76
CA TYR A 48 -13.77 21.71 40.80
C TYR A 48 -12.76 20.69 41.32
N ILE A 49 -12.95 19.44 40.96
CA ILE A 49 -11.98 18.39 41.26
C ILE A 49 -10.82 18.60 40.28
N PRO A 50 -9.60 18.88 40.79
CA PRO A 50 -8.42 18.98 39.94
C PRO A 50 -8.31 17.73 39.06
N VAL A 51 -8.01 17.89 37.78
CA VAL A 51 -7.97 16.78 36.79
C VAL A 51 -7.13 15.61 37.30
N PHE A 52 -6.03 15.85 37.99
CA PHE A 52 -5.17 14.80 38.56
C PHE A 52 -5.84 14.05 39.72
N GLN A 53 -6.66 14.71 40.55
CA GLN A 53 -7.41 14.06 41.61
C GLN A 53 -8.51 13.19 41.03
N TYR A 54 -9.23 13.68 40.05
CA TYR A 54 -10.23 12.91 39.28
C TYR A 54 -9.60 11.65 38.64
N TRP A 55 -8.42 11.76 38.03
CA TRP A 55 -7.72 10.61 37.46
C TRP A 55 -7.34 9.58 38.50
N LYS A 56 -6.85 10.03 39.68
CA LYS A 56 -6.49 9.14 40.76
C LYS A 56 -7.70 8.40 41.34
N GLU A 57 -8.82 9.09 41.55
CA GLU A 57 -10.06 8.51 42.09
C GLU A 57 -10.74 7.54 41.14
N ASN A 58 -10.60 7.76 39.83
CA ASN A 58 -11.19 6.92 38.79
C ASN A 58 -10.23 5.91 38.15
N ASN A 59 -9.07 5.68 38.75
CA ASN A 59 -8.05 4.74 38.22
C ASN A 59 -7.63 5.04 36.77
N VAL A 60 -7.47 6.34 36.43
CA VAL A 60 -7.00 6.74 35.10
C VAL A 60 -5.48 6.88 35.15
N PHE A 61 -4.79 6.22 34.25
CA PHE A 61 -3.33 6.22 34.10
C PHE A 61 -2.54 5.86 35.38
N GLN A 62 -3.06 4.91 36.16
CA GLN A 62 -2.47 4.49 37.43
C GLN A 62 -1.17 3.70 37.30
N HIS A 63 -0.96 3.04 36.21
CA HIS A 63 0.29 2.33 35.89
C HIS A 63 0.58 2.40 34.40
N LEU A 64 1.85 2.23 34.07
CA LEU A 64 2.33 2.16 32.72
C LEU A 64 2.86 0.76 32.44
N ASP A 65 2.34 0.15 31.41
CA ASP A 65 2.79 -1.15 30.91
C ASP A 65 3.59 -0.92 29.61
N LEU A 66 4.70 -1.63 29.46
CA LEU A 66 5.47 -1.72 28.22
C LEU A 66 5.28 -3.10 27.62
N SER A 67 4.99 -3.16 26.32
CA SER A 67 4.75 -4.42 25.61
C SER A 67 5.61 -4.53 24.38
N VAL A 68 6.01 -5.76 24.08
CA VAL A 68 6.57 -6.18 22.79
C VAL A 68 5.53 -7.03 22.10
N THR A 69 5.29 -6.76 20.81
CA THR A 69 4.37 -7.53 19.97
C THR A 69 5.13 -8.17 18.81
N ALA A 70 4.68 -9.36 18.41
CA ALA A 70 5.17 -10.05 17.21
C ALA A 70 4.00 -10.76 16.52
N GLY A 71 3.86 -10.59 15.22
CA GLY A 71 2.77 -11.20 14.46
C GLY A 71 2.71 -10.78 13.00
N THR A 72 1.52 -10.81 12.44
CA THR A 72 1.31 -10.46 11.02
C THR A 72 1.59 -9.00 10.70
N THR A 73 1.56 -8.11 11.70
CA THR A 73 1.91 -6.69 11.56
C THR A 73 3.41 -6.42 11.71
N GLY A 74 4.21 -7.48 11.97
CA GLY A 74 5.63 -7.40 12.23
C GLY A 74 5.98 -7.46 13.71
N VAL A 75 7.03 -6.77 14.11
CA VAL A 75 7.48 -6.63 15.51
C VAL A 75 7.17 -5.21 15.96
N GLY A 76 6.58 -5.08 17.15
CA GLY A 76 6.17 -3.76 17.66
C GLY A 76 6.54 -3.53 19.11
N LEU A 77 6.57 -2.27 19.47
CA LEU A 77 6.64 -1.78 20.83
C LEU A 77 5.39 -0.98 21.15
N GLU A 78 4.81 -1.24 22.31
CA GLU A 78 3.59 -0.57 22.77
C GLU A 78 3.77 -0.09 24.21
N VAL A 79 3.17 1.04 24.51
CA VAL A 79 2.91 1.48 25.86
C VAL A 79 1.41 1.44 26.11
N SER A 80 1.00 1.03 27.30
CA SER A 80 -0.41 0.99 27.63
C SER A 80 -0.66 1.40 29.07
N SER A 81 -1.85 1.97 29.29
CA SER A 81 -2.28 2.37 30.61
C SER A 81 -3.79 2.25 30.77
N PRO A 82 -4.29 1.87 31.97
CA PRO A 82 -5.72 1.73 32.19
C PRO A 82 -6.45 3.06 32.22
N ILE A 83 -7.70 3.05 31.76
CA ILE A 83 -8.66 4.14 31.91
C ILE A 83 -9.85 3.59 32.69
N GLY A 84 -9.76 3.66 34.01
CA GLY A 84 -10.74 3.05 34.92
C GLY A 84 -10.63 1.54 34.98
N GLU A 85 -11.76 0.88 35.26
CA GLU A 85 -11.77 -0.57 35.52
C GLU A 85 -11.96 -1.43 34.24
N TYR A 86 -12.50 -0.83 33.17
CA TYR A 86 -12.95 -1.57 31.99
C TYR A 86 -12.19 -1.25 30.70
N LEU A 87 -11.38 -0.21 30.73
CA LEU A 87 -10.70 0.27 29.53
C LEU A 87 -9.18 0.32 29.72
N GLN A 88 -8.44 0.07 28.64
CA GLN A 88 -6.99 0.26 28.57
C GLN A 88 -6.64 0.92 27.25
N LEU A 89 -5.94 2.05 27.29
CA LEU A 89 -5.39 2.70 26.12
C LEU A 89 -4.03 2.11 25.78
N ARG A 90 -3.82 1.79 24.53
CA ARG A 90 -2.53 1.33 23.98
C ARG A 90 -2.09 2.24 22.84
N ALA A 91 -0.83 2.64 22.87
CA ALA A 91 -0.18 3.36 21.78
C ALA A 91 1.14 2.66 21.45
N GLY A 92 1.47 2.53 20.19
CA GLY A 92 2.67 1.81 19.80
C GLY A 92 3.03 1.98 18.33
N TYR A 93 4.12 1.31 17.97
CA TYR A 93 4.63 1.30 16.62
C TYR A 93 5.04 -0.11 16.22
N ASP A 94 4.56 -0.56 15.05
CA ASP A 94 4.92 -1.85 14.47
C ASP A 94 5.88 -1.64 13.31
N PHE A 95 6.92 -2.43 13.31
CA PHE A 95 7.95 -2.48 12.29
C PHE A 95 7.88 -3.82 11.56
N MET A 96 7.72 -3.79 10.24
CA MET A 96 7.71 -4.99 9.42
C MET A 96 9.16 -5.42 9.10
N PRO A 97 9.61 -6.60 9.54
CA PRO A 97 10.91 -7.13 9.15
C PRO A 97 11.01 -7.24 7.63
N ARG A 98 12.17 -6.90 7.09
CA ARG A 98 12.43 -7.03 5.67
C ARG A 98 12.64 -8.50 5.32
N PHE A 99 11.76 -9.04 4.53
CA PHE A 99 11.92 -10.33 3.87
C PHE A 99 11.60 -10.17 2.38
N THR A 100 12.07 -11.09 1.56
CA THR A 100 11.84 -11.05 0.13
C THR A 100 11.09 -12.30 -0.31
N ALA A 101 10.08 -12.11 -1.15
CA ALA A 101 9.37 -13.18 -1.85
C ALA A 101 9.74 -13.11 -3.32
N LYS A 102 10.25 -14.23 -3.87
CA LYS A 102 10.56 -14.30 -5.31
C LYS A 102 9.28 -14.54 -6.11
N MET A 103 9.15 -13.80 -7.19
CA MET A 103 8.07 -13.90 -8.17
C MET A 103 8.68 -13.89 -9.57
N LYS A 104 8.08 -14.58 -10.52
CA LYS A 104 8.54 -14.60 -11.92
C LYS A 104 7.56 -13.85 -12.80
N PHE A 105 8.10 -13.02 -13.67
CA PHE A 105 7.35 -12.32 -14.72
C PHE A 105 7.87 -12.80 -16.05
N ASP A 106 7.00 -13.46 -16.84
CA ASP A 106 7.37 -14.01 -18.12
C ASP A 106 7.45 -12.91 -19.19
N ILE A 107 8.53 -12.92 -19.98
CA ILE A 107 8.71 -12.02 -21.11
C ILE A 107 7.91 -12.53 -22.30
N THR A 108 7.27 -11.61 -22.99
CA THR A 108 6.51 -11.86 -24.23
C THR A 108 7.09 -11.08 -25.39
N ILE A 109 6.84 -11.56 -26.61
CA ILE A 109 7.16 -10.86 -27.85
C ILE A 109 5.92 -10.78 -28.74
N GLY A 110 5.55 -9.57 -29.13
CA GLY A 110 4.30 -9.36 -29.89
C GLY A 110 3.06 -9.92 -29.19
N GLY A 111 3.05 -9.88 -27.83
CA GLY A 111 1.97 -10.40 -26.99
C GLY A 111 1.93 -11.93 -26.89
N LYS A 112 2.94 -12.64 -27.41
CA LYS A 112 3.01 -14.11 -27.37
C LYS A 112 4.08 -14.57 -26.37
N PRO A 113 3.87 -15.71 -25.68
CA PRO A 113 4.89 -16.30 -24.81
C PRO A 113 6.21 -16.57 -25.53
N ALA A 114 7.33 -16.45 -24.79
CA ALA A 114 8.66 -16.75 -25.30
C ALA A 114 8.75 -18.17 -25.84
N HIS A 115 8.25 -19.15 -25.11
CA HIS A 115 8.21 -20.54 -25.54
C HIS A 115 6.85 -20.90 -26.12
N GLN A 116 6.86 -21.53 -27.29
CA GLN A 116 5.66 -21.98 -27.99
C GLN A 116 5.74 -23.50 -28.29
N TYR A 117 4.59 -24.14 -28.31
CA TYR A 117 4.47 -25.58 -28.52
C TYR A 117 3.43 -25.87 -29.59
N ASP A 118 3.64 -26.92 -30.36
CA ASP A 118 2.67 -27.42 -31.35
C ASP A 118 1.48 -28.13 -30.66
N ALA A 119 0.49 -28.54 -31.43
CA ALA A 119 -0.68 -29.25 -30.93
C ALA A 119 -0.33 -30.62 -30.28
N GLN A 120 0.86 -31.14 -30.53
CA GLN A 120 1.38 -32.37 -29.96
C GLN A 120 2.25 -32.16 -28.74
N GLY A 121 2.50 -30.88 -28.33
CA GLY A 121 3.31 -30.50 -27.17
C GLY A 121 4.81 -30.46 -27.45
N ASN A 122 5.25 -30.48 -28.72
CA ASN A 122 6.66 -30.32 -29.06
C ASN A 122 7.01 -28.83 -29.14
N PRO A 123 8.22 -28.43 -28.69
CA PRO A 123 8.65 -27.04 -28.80
C PRO A 123 8.81 -26.64 -30.27
N VAL A 124 8.26 -25.49 -30.64
CA VAL A 124 8.40 -24.86 -31.94
C VAL A 124 9.20 -23.58 -31.86
N GLU A 125 9.98 -23.30 -32.90
CA GLU A 125 10.76 -22.07 -32.93
C GLU A 125 9.84 -20.84 -32.90
N SER A 126 9.97 -20.07 -31.84
CA SER A 126 9.17 -18.87 -31.58
C SER A 126 9.77 -17.61 -32.20
N ALA A 127 9.02 -16.49 -32.18
CA ALA A 127 9.57 -15.19 -32.50
C ALA A 127 10.64 -14.76 -31.47
N PHE A 128 10.50 -15.20 -30.21
CA PHE A 128 11.47 -14.96 -29.15
C PHE A 128 12.82 -15.64 -29.46
N ASP A 129 12.81 -16.91 -29.87
CA ASP A 129 14.07 -17.61 -30.22
C ASP A 129 14.80 -16.92 -31.37
N LYS A 130 14.04 -16.41 -32.36
CA LYS A 130 14.61 -15.66 -33.49
C LYS A 130 15.18 -14.34 -33.07
N MET A 131 14.45 -13.59 -32.22
CA MET A 131 14.90 -12.32 -31.63
C MET A 131 16.15 -12.54 -30.77
N GLN A 132 16.18 -13.58 -29.94
CA GLN A 132 17.31 -13.89 -29.08
C GLN A 132 18.61 -14.12 -29.89
N ARG A 133 18.53 -14.91 -30.99
CA ARG A 133 19.67 -15.07 -31.88
C ARG A 133 20.11 -13.76 -32.54
N LEU A 134 19.14 -12.91 -32.92
CA LEU A 134 19.43 -11.61 -33.49
C LEU A 134 20.17 -10.72 -32.48
N MET A 135 19.64 -10.61 -31.27
CA MET A 135 20.22 -9.80 -30.20
C MET A 135 21.59 -10.31 -29.78
N TYR A 136 21.78 -11.61 -29.65
CA TYR A 136 23.07 -12.21 -29.35
C TYR A 136 24.11 -11.87 -30.44
N GLY A 137 23.71 -11.91 -31.72
CA GLY A 137 24.56 -11.54 -32.84
C GLY A 137 25.03 -10.07 -32.83
N PHE A 138 24.22 -9.16 -32.28
CA PHE A 138 24.53 -7.73 -32.22
C PHE A 138 25.28 -7.33 -30.95
N SER A 139 24.81 -7.86 -29.80
CA SER A 139 25.24 -7.36 -28.49
C SER A 139 26.10 -8.36 -27.71
N GLY A 140 26.07 -9.63 -28.08
CA GLY A 140 26.64 -10.72 -27.28
C GLY A 140 25.87 -11.03 -26.00
N PHE A 141 24.71 -10.41 -25.79
CA PHE A 141 23.85 -10.64 -24.61
C PHE A 141 22.66 -11.54 -24.98
N GLU A 142 22.31 -12.40 -24.04
CA GLU A 142 21.07 -13.17 -24.08
C GLU A 142 19.98 -12.45 -23.29
N VAL A 143 18.75 -12.48 -23.82
CA VAL A 143 17.56 -12.01 -23.13
C VAL A 143 16.89 -13.23 -22.52
N ASP A 144 16.68 -13.23 -21.20
CA ASP A 144 15.99 -14.32 -20.53
C ASP A 144 14.51 -14.36 -20.92
N ASP A 145 13.88 -15.52 -20.81
CA ASP A 145 12.45 -15.72 -21.06
C ASP A 145 11.54 -15.21 -19.93
N HIS A 146 12.13 -14.88 -18.79
CA HIS A 146 11.45 -14.34 -17.62
C HIS A 146 12.36 -13.43 -16.81
N VAL A 147 11.75 -12.63 -15.91
CA VAL A 147 12.44 -11.79 -14.96
C VAL A 147 12.05 -12.17 -13.54
N ASP A 148 13.06 -12.42 -12.71
CA ASP A 148 12.86 -12.64 -11.28
C ASP A 148 12.63 -11.31 -10.57
N MET A 149 11.48 -11.20 -9.91
CA MET A 149 11.09 -10.07 -9.09
C MET A 149 11.19 -10.39 -7.61
N LEU A 150 11.60 -9.41 -6.80
CA LEU A 150 11.70 -9.51 -5.36
C LEU A 150 10.64 -8.66 -4.70
N GLY A 151 9.56 -9.29 -4.24
CA GLY A 151 8.52 -8.65 -3.44
C GLY A 151 9.02 -8.39 -2.02
N LYS A 152 8.86 -7.16 -1.52
CA LYS A 152 9.29 -6.71 -0.20
C LYS A 152 8.14 -6.01 0.50
N PRO A 153 7.72 -6.43 1.71
CA PRO A 153 6.77 -5.67 2.51
C PRO A 153 7.44 -4.40 3.06
N THR A 154 6.66 -3.31 3.12
CA THR A 154 7.12 -1.99 3.59
C THR A 154 6.22 -1.40 4.66
N MET A 155 5.38 -2.23 5.30
CA MET A 155 4.42 -1.81 6.31
C MET A 155 5.12 -1.46 7.62
N ASN A 156 5.12 -0.17 7.98
CA ASN A 156 5.44 0.29 9.32
C ASN A 156 4.27 1.15 9.80
N ASN A 157 3.70 0.84 10.95
CA ASN A 157 2.49 1.52 11.38
C ASN A 157 2.57 1.99 12.82
N PHE A 158 2.19 3.24 13.06
CA PHE A 158 1.75 3.69 14.36
C PHE A 158 0.39 3.08 14.67
N LYS A 159 0.10 2.78 15.93
CA LYS A 159 -1.20 2.27 16.38
C LYS A 159 -1.68 2.98 17.62
N LEU A 160 -2.99 3.23 17.65
CA LEU A 160 -3.69 3.70 18.83
C LEU A 160 -4.93 2.84 19.01
N LEU A 161 -4.97 2.09 20.11
CA LEU A 161 -5.95 1.06 20.36
C LEU A 161 -6.56 1.25 21.75
N LEU A 162 -7.83 0.92 21.86
CA LEU A 162 -8.58 0.89 23.10
C LEU A 162 -9.06 -0.54 23.35
N ASP A 163 -8.58 -1.15 24.42
CA ASP A 163 -9.06 -2.44 24.89
C ASP A 163 -10.23 -2.23 25.84
N ILE A 164 -11.26 -3.03 25.66
CA ILE A 164 -12.50 -3.03 26.46
C ILE A 164 -12.58 -4.40 27.16
N PHE A 165 -12.50 -4.41 28.48
CA PHE A 165 -12.62 -5.59 29.30
C PHE A 165 -14.06 -5.74 29.78
N PRO A 166 -14.87 -6.66 29.23
CA PRO A 166 -16.30 -6.76 29.56
C PRO A 166 -16.56 -7.26 30.99
N PHE A 167 -15.58 -7.94 31.58
CA PHE A 167 -15.70 -8.55 32.89
C PHE A 167 -14.76 -7.90 33.91
N LYS A 168 -15.31 -7.34 34.99
CA LYS A 168 -14.53 -6.68 36.03
C LYS A 168 -13.56 -7.65 36.76
N THR A 169 -14.00 -8.87 37.00
CA THR A 169 -13.24 -9.90 37.75
C THR A 169 -12.39 -10.80 36.85
N ASN A 170 -12.70 -10.86 35.57
CA ASN A 170 -11.98 -11.69 34.60
C ASN A 170 -11.48 -10.82 33.44
N LYS A 171 -10.23 -10.36 33.56
CA LYS A 171 -9.56 -9.52 32.54
C LYS A 171 -8.76 -10.33 31.52
N HIS A 172 -9.03 -11.62 31.39
CA HIS A 172 -8.38 -12.44 30.36
C HIS A 172 -8.86 -12.09 28.94
N TRP A 173 -10.15 -11.76 28.80
CA TRP A 173 -10.76 -11.40 27.52
C TRP A 173 -10.88 -9.90 27.38
N HIS A 174 -10.56 -9.39 26.19
CA HIS A 174 -10.82 -8.02 25.83
C HIS A 174 -11.22 -7.92 24.37
N PHE A 175 -12.05 -6.91 24.07
CA PHE A 175 -12.31 -6.45 22.74
C PHE A 175 -11.45 -5.22 22.48
N THR A 176 -10.94 -5.09 21.26
CA THR A 176 -10.08 -3.98 20.88
C THR A 176 -10.68 -3.23 19.72
N ALA A 177 -10.73 -1.91 19.81
CA ALA A 177 -11.06 -1.02 18.72
C ALA A 177 -10.02 0.10 18.64
N GLY A 178 -9.77 0.59 17.44
CA GLY A 178 -8.81 1.67 17.24
C GLY A 178 -8.39 1.80 15.80
N PHE A 179 -7.17 2.25 15.59
CA PHE A 179 -6.63 2.40 14.25
C PHE A 179 -5.11 2.18 14.21
N TYR A 180 -4.66 1.82 13.02
CA TYR A 180 -3.27 1.88 12.62
C TYR A 180 -3.11 2.97 11.57
N TRP A 181 -1.97 3.65 11.61
CA TRP A 181 -1.63 4.70 10.67
C TRP A 181 -0.17 4.55 10.21
N GLY A 182 0.03 4.57 8.91
CA GLY A 182 1.36 4.38 8.33
C GLY A 182 1.37 4.72 6.85
N PRO A 183 2.46 4.45 6.14
CA PRO A 183 2.55 4.73 4.71
C PRO A 183 1.45 4.02 3.93
N SER A 184 1.01 4.65 2.84
CA SER A 184 0.05 4.05 1.91
C SER A 184 0.65 2.84 1.20
N GLN A 185 1.94 2.89 0.87
CA GLN A 185 2.67 1.77 0.28
C GLN A 185 2.95 0.71 1.33
N PHE A 186 2.42 -0.49 1.13
CA PHE A 186 2.59 -1.60 2.06
C PHE A 186 3.50 -2.72 1.53
N ALA A 187 3.72 -2.75 0.21
CA ALA A 187 4.68 -3.65 -0.42
C ALA A 187 5.23 -3.02 -1.71
N MET A 188 6.38 -3.49 -2.13
CA MET A 188 6.97 -3.19 -3.44
C MET A 188 7.63 -4.45 -3.99
N ALA A 189 7.75 -4.53 -5.31
CA ALA A 189 8.51 -5.54 -5.99
C ALA A 189 9.45 -4.87 -6.99
N ASP A 190 10.70 -5.30 -6.97
CA ASP A 190 11.74 -4.83 -7.88
C ASP A 190 12.37 -6.06 -8.53
N ASN A 191 12.85 -5.95 -9.78
CA ASN A 191 13.62 -7.03 -10.39
C ASN A 191 14.96 -7.25 -9.68
N THR A 192 15.51 -8.45 -9.84
CA THR A 192 16.84 -8.77 -9.32
C THR A 192 17.90 -8.07 -10.14
N SER A 193 19.07 -7.85 -9.54
CA SER A 193 20.24 -7.31 -10.26
C SER A 193 20.72 -8.23 -11.41
N GLU A 194 20.47 -9.52 -11.29
CA GLU A 194 20.81 -10.51 -12.31
C GLU A 194 19.95 -10.33 -13.57
N ALA A 195 18.67 -9.98 -13.39
CA ALA A 195 17.75 -9.71 -14.48
C ALA A 195 18.04 -8.40 -15.24
N MET A 196 18.89 -7.54 -14.69
CA MET A 196 19.15 -6.20 -15.26
C MET A 196 19.73 -6.25 -16.67
N THR A 197 20.66 -7.19 -16.93
CA THR A 197 21.25 -7.37 -18.28
C THR A 197 20.18 -7.77 -19.30
N SER A 198 19.30 -8.66 -18.94
CA SER A 198 18.19 -9.08 -19.78
C SER A 198 17.22 -7.93 -20.08
N LEU A 199 16.87 -7.14 -19.04
CA LEU A 199 16.00 -5.96 -19.19
C LEU A 199 16.63 -4.85 -20.03
N LEU A 200 17.94 -4.65 -19.94
CA LEU A 200 18.65 -3.74 -20.86
C LEU A 200 18.56 -4.24 -22.30
N GLY A 201 18.67 -5.55 -22.50
CA GLY A 201 18.47 -6.17 -23.82
C GLY A 201 17.06 -5.92 -24.36
N VAL A 202 16.03 -6.03 -23.53
CA VAL A 202 14.63 -5.67 -23.87
C VAL A 202 14.55 -4.21 -24.31
N GLY A 203 15.10 -3.28 -23.53
CA GLY A 203 15.08 -1.86 -23.84
C GLY A 203 15.81 -1.51 -25.14
N ILE A 204 16.98 -2.12 -25.40
CA ILE A 204 17.73 -1.95 -26.66
C ILE A 204 16.92 -2.46 -27.84
N TYR A 205 16.35 -3.67 -27.74
CA TYR A 205 15.52 -4.24 -28.80
C TYR A 205 14.30 -3.37 -29.09
N ASN A 206 13.57 -2.89 -28.09
CA ASN A 206 12.41 -2.06 -28.25
C ASN A 206 12.75 -0.71 -28.89
N ARG A 207 13.89 -0.12 -28.55
CA ARG A 207 14.36 1.08 -29.24
C ARG A 207 14.61 0.85 -30.72
N ILE A 208 15.20 -0.30 -31.10
CA ILE A 208 15.38 -0.67 -32.51
C ILE A 208 14.03 -0.92 -33.18
N TYR A 209 13.09 -1.54 -32.48
CA TYR A 209 11.73 -1.76 -32.94
C TYR A 209 11.02 -0.43 -33.26
N ASP A 210 11.08 0.54 -32.37
CA ASP A 210 10.48 1.88 -32.58
C ASP A 210 11.07 2.58 -33.83
N ARG A 211 12.39 2.50 -33.98
CA ARG A 211 13.06 3.08 -35.15
C ARG A 211 12.67 2.35 -36.43
N ALA A 212 12.46 1.03 -36.37
CA ALA A 212 11.98 0.26 -37.49
C ALA A 212 10.55 0.64 -37.91
N GLU A 213 9.64 0.84 -36.94
CA GLU A 213 8.27 1.31 -37.22
C GLU A 213 8.23 2.71 -37.85
N LEU A 214 9.09 3.61 -37.37
CA LEU A 214 9.18 4.99 -37.84
C LEU A 214 10.06 5.11 -39.10
N ASN A 215 10.70 4.03 -39.53
CA ASN A 215 11.64 4.01 -40.64
C ASN A 215 12.78 5.02 -40.48
N TYR A 216 13.33 5.13 -39.26
CA TYR A 216 14.46 5.99 -38.94
C TYR A 216 15.78 5.21 -38.99
N PRO A 217 16.94 5.88 -39.18
CA PRO A 217 18.25 5.25 -39.09
C PRO A 217 18.43 4.48 -37.79
N LEU A 218 19.25 3.43 -37.76
CA LEU A 218 19.43 2.56 -36.58
C LEU A 218 19.93 3.30 -35.35
N MET A 219 20.71 4.36 -35.53
CA MET A 219 21.27 5.17 -34.46
C MET A 219 21.12 6.68 -34.77
N GLU A 220 21.06 7.50 -33.73
CA GLU A 220 21.11 8.96 -33.78
C GLU A 220 22.56 9.40 -33.66
N TRP A 221 23.23 9.40 -34.79
CA TRP A 221 24.68 9.71 -34.84
C TRP A 221 25.01 11.12 -34.40
N GLU A 222 24.10 12.07 -34.65
CA GLU A 222 24.23 13.46 -34.23
C GLU A 222 24.25 13.58 -32.70
N ASP A 223 23.42 12.86 -32.00
CA ASP A 223 23.36 12.82 -30.52
C ASP A 223 24.64 12.22 -29.92
N MET A 224 25.32 11.37 -30.68
CA MET A 224 26.64 10.83 -30.32
C MET A 224 27.80 11.79 -30.62
N GLY A 225 27.51 13.01 -31.10
CA GLY A 225 28.53 14.01 -31.43
C GLY A 225 29.25 13.77 -32.76
N ILE A 226 28.69 12.93 -33.63
CA ILE A 226 29.23 12.68 -34.98
C ILE A 226 28.67 13.77 -35.91
N SER A 227 29.58 14.47 -36.58
CA SER A 227 29.17 15.57 -37.49
C SER A 227 28.44 15.02 -38.72
N GLU A 228 27.51 15.84 -39.23
CA GLU A 228 26.73 15.56 -40.47
C GLU A 228 27.64 15.19 -41.66
N GLU A 229 28.79 15.86 -41.79
CA GLU A 229 29.80 15.55 -42.81
C GLU A 229 30.32 14.11 -42.75
N ILE A 230 30.53 13.58 -41.54
CA ILE A 230 30.97 12.20 -41.31
C ILE A 230 29.83 11.24 -41.60
N ILE A 231 28.63 11.58 -41.16
CA ILE A 231 27.41 10.77 -41.38
C ILE A 231 27.18 10.57 -42.86
N ASP A 232 27.21 11.62 -43.65
CA ASP A 232 27.02 11.58 -45.10
C ASP A 232 28.17 10.87 -45.81
N LYS A 233 29.41 11.16 -45.43
CA LYS A 233 30.60 10.54 -46.04
C LYS A 233 30.62 9.04 -45.93
N TYR A 234 30.16 8.50 -44.79
CA TYR A 234 30.17 7.07 -44.50
C TYR A 234 28.80 6.41 -44.65
N HIS A 235 27.80 7.16 -45.13
CA HIS A 235 26.41 6.72 -45.28
C HIS A 235 25.85 6.09 -44.01
N LEU A 236 26.13 6.70 -42.86
CA LEU A 236 25.73 6.17 -41.54
C LEU A 236 24.21 6.25 -41.32
N ASN A 237 23.48 7.09 -42.06
CA ASN A 237 22.01 7.16 -42.07
C ASN A 237 21.35 6.02 -42.86
N PHE A 238 22.06 4.89 -43.02
CA PHE A 238 21.53 3.70 -43.66
C PHE A 238 20.36 3.11 -42.89
N ILE A 239 19.28 2.82 -43.60
CA ILE A 239 18.09 2.13 -43.07
C ILE A 239 18.16 0.66 -43.46
N PRO A 240 18.35 -0.26 -42.49
CA PRO A 240 18.44 -1.70 -42.76
C PRO A 240 17.04 -2.30 -42.96
N THR A 241 16.44 -2.09 -44.12
CA THR A 241 15.05 -2.44 -44.43
C THR A 241 14.72 -3.91 -44.15
N GLU A 242 15.57 -4.85 -44.52
CA GLU A 242 15.34 -6.29 -44.29
C GLU A 242 15.35 -6.63 -42.80
N LEU A 243 16.28 -6.04 -42.03
CA LEU A 243 16.33 -6.19 -40.59
C LEU A 243 15.08 -5.61 -39.92
N TYR A 244 14.64 -4.44 -40.36
CA TYR A 244 13.45 -3.77 -39.83
C TYR A 244 12.19 -4.60 -40.10
N GLN A 245 12.02 -5.16 -41.30
CA GLN A 245 10.91 -6.05 -41.56
C GLN A 245 10.90 -7.29 -40.65
N GLN A 246 12.08 -7.85 -40.36
CA GLN A 246 12.19 -8.99 -39.44
C GLN A 246 11.79 -8.57 -38.01
N ILE A 247 12.32 -7.46 -37.49
CA ILE A 247 12.03 -6.97 -36.14
C ILE A 247 10.54 -6.65 -36.00
N ILE A 248 9.94 -5.95 -36.95
CA ILE A 248 8.50 -5.68 -36.96
C ILE A 248 7.68 -6.98 -36.98
N SER A 249 8.12 -8.01 -37.77
CA SER A 249 7.43 -9.28 -37.79
C SER A 249 7.49 -10.08 -36.49
N TYR A 250 8.53 -9.87 -35.67
CA TYR A 250 8.65 -10.51 -34.35
C TYR A 250 7.76 -9.83 -33.33
N GLY A 251 7.59 -8.52 -33.40
CA GLY A 251 6.85 -7.69 -32.47
C GLY A 251 7.70 -7.16 -31.32
N ARG A 252 7.10 -6.33 -30.49
CA ARG A 252 7.73 -5.65 -29.36
C ARG A 252 7.92 -6.61 -28.19
N LEU A 253 9.04 -6.48 -27.48
CA LEU A 253 9.31 -7.20 -26.23
C LEU A 253 8.67 -6.50 -25.05
N GLY A 254 8.25 -7.27 -24.06
CA GLY A 254 7.72 -6.72 -22.79
C GLY A 254 7.00 -7.78 -21.97
N PHE A 255 6.23 -7.30 -21.01
CA PHE A 255 5.43 -8.12 -20.11
C PHE A 255 3.96 -7.87 -20.41
N THR A 256 3.33 -8.77 -21.14
CA THR A 256 1.90 -8.65 -21.45
C THR A 256 1.08 -8.95 -20.20
N LEU A 257 0.52 -7.91 -19.59
CA LEU A 257 -0.19 -7.98 -18.33
C LEU A 257 -1.72 -7.92 -18.45
N GLY A 258 -2.26 -7.95 -19.66
CA GLY A 258 -3.71 -7.95 -19.90
C GLY A 258 -4.15 -6.86 -20.88
N THR A 259 -5.34 -6.32 -20.70
CA THR A 259 -5.93 -5.28 -21.56
C THR A 259 -6.45 -4.11 -20.74
N PHE A 260 -6.34 -2.87 -21.26
CA PHE A 260 -6.89 -1.69 -20.60
C PHE A 260 -8.42 -1.73 -20.55
N LYS A 261 -9.00 -1.47 -19.38
CA LYS A 261 -10.46 -1.39 -19.19
C LYS A 261 -11.08 -0.14 -19.78
N HIS A 262 -10.33 0.96 -19.78
CA HIS A 262 -10.78 2.28 -20.22
C HIS A 262 -9.61 3.05 -20.82
N GLN A 263 -9.94 4.13 -21.51
CA GLN A 263 -8.92 5.04 -22.02
C GLN A 263 -8.23 5.76 -20.87
N MET A 264 -6.90 5.81 -20.89
CA MET A 264 -6.09 6.50 -19.89
C MET A 264 -4.79 7.04 -20.53
N VAL A 265 -4.12 7.90 -19.80
CA VAL A 265 -2.76 8.35 -20.11
C VAL A 265 -1.88 7.88 -18.96
N ASP A 266 -0.76 7.25 -19.26
CA ASP A 266 0.21 6.78 -18.27
C ASP A 266 1.10 7.92 -17.76
N ASP A 267 2.00 7.62 -16.83
CA ASP A 267 2.91 8.62 -16.25
C ASP A 267 3.98 9.11 -17.27
N ASP A 268 4.21 8.34 -18.35
CA ASP A 268 5.10 8.72 -19.46
C ASP A 268 4.39 9.57 -20.53
N GLY A 269 3.10 9.83 -20.36
CA GLY A 269 2.28 10.64 -21.26
C GLY A 269 1.74 9.90 -22.48
N ILE A 270 1.80 8.56 -22.48
CA ILE A 270 1.28 7.73 -23.57
C ILE A 270 -0.22 7.50 -23.37
N GLU A 271 -0.98 7.73 -24.44
CA GLU A 271 -2.43 7.51 -24.43
C GLU A 271 -2.77 6.09 -24.81
N HIS A 272 -3.48 5.38 -23.93
CA HIS A 272 -3.97 4.02 -24.14
C HIS A 272 -5.47 3.97 -24.33
N LYS A 273 -5.94 3.07 -25.19
CA LYS A 273 -7.36 2.89 -25.49
C LYS A 273 -7.96 1.71 -24.73
N ALA A 274 -9.26 1.78 -24.47
CA ALA A 274 -9.98 0.62 -23.93
C ALA A 274 -9.85 -0.61 -24.85
N GLY A 275 -9.54 -1.77 -24.28
CA GLY A 275 -9.30 -3.02 -24.99
C GLY A 275 -7.91 -3.16 -25.62
N GLU A 276 -7.06 -2.14 -25.55
CA GLU A 276 -5.66 -2.22 -25.94
C GLU A 276 -4.88 -3.14 -25.00
N THR A 277 -3.96 -3.92 -25.57
CA THR A 277 -3.09 -4.79 -24.77
C THR A 277 -2.10 -3.97 -23.99
N TYR A 278 -2.07 -4.15 -22.66
CA TYR A 278 -1.06 -3.57 -21.82
C TYR A 278 0.22 -4.41 -21.83
N ASN A 279 1.25 -3.87 -22.43
CA ASN A 279 2.58 -4.45 -22.48
C ASN A 279 3.55 -3.59 -21.68
N MET A 280 3.80 -3.98 -20.43
CA MET A 280 4.73 -3.25 -19.56
C MET A 280 6.16 -3.47 -20.06
N GLU A 281 6.94 -2.40 -20.11
CA GLU A 281 8.34 -2.39 -20.50
C GLU A 281 9.23 -1.95 -19.33
N PRO A 282 10.53 -2.22 -19.35
CA PRO A 282 11.43 -1.70 -18.35
C PRO A 282 11.45 -0.16 -18.37
N GLY A 283 11.53 0.45 -17.20
CA GLY A 283 11.71 1.89 -17.07
C GLY A 283 13.03 2.37 -17.68
N ILE A 284 13.22 3.70 -17.73
CA ILE A 284 14.44 4.33 -18.26
C ILE A 284 15.70 3.92 -17.49
N ASP A 285 15.56 3.48 -16.24
CA ASP A 285 16.62 2.94 -15.39
C ASP A 285 16.93 1.46 -15.67
N GLY A 286 16.24 0.82 -16.63
CA GLY A 286 16.34 -0.60 -16.92
C GLY A 286 15.71 -1.49 -15.85
N MET A 287 14.85 -0.94 -15.00
CA MET A 287 14.24 -1.65 -13.88
C MET A 287 12.73 -1.76 -14.06
N ILE A 288 12.17 -2.76 -13.42
CA ILE A 288 10.72 -2.92 -13.28
C ILE A 288 10.37 -2.74 -11.82
N HIS A 289 9.46 -1.82 -11.54
CA HIS A 289 8.97 -1.53 -10.22
C HIS A 289 7.46 -1.71 -10.15
N VAL A 290 7.00 -2.44 -9.15
CA VAL A 290 5.58 -2.58 -8.83
C VAL A 290 5.36 -2.17 -7.39
N LYS A 291 4.40 -1.26 -7.13
CA LYS A 291 4.10 -0.71 -5.79
C LYS A 291 2.67 -1.03 -5.40
N ALA A 292 2.52 -1.74 -4.28
CA ALA A 292 1.21 -2.03 -3.70
C ALA A 292 0.85 -0.98 -2.65
N LYS A 293 -0.30 -0.32 -2.83
CA LYS A 293 -0.77 0.76 -1.97
C LYS A 293 -2.15 0.45 -1.38
N SER A 294 -2.38 0.94 -0.17
CA SER A 294 -3.66 0.91 0.53
C SER A 294 -3.90 2.24 1.26
N ASN A 295 -5.00 2.37 2.00
CA ASN A 295 -5.21 3.57 2.80
C ASN A 295 -4.16 3.68 3.91
N PRO A 296 -3.60 4.88 4.16
CA PRO A 296 -2.67 5.11 5.27
C PRO A 296 -3.35 4.97 6.63
N PHE A 297 -4.62 5.35 6.75
CA PHE A 297 -5.45 5.17 7.93
C PHE A 297 -6.21 3.84 7.84
N LYS A 298 -6.00 2.96 8.84
CA LYS A 298 -6.51 1.59 8.86
C LYS A 298 -7.30 1.36 10.15
N PRO A 299 -8.63 1.58 10.16
CA PRO A 299 -9.47 1.20 11.29
C PRO A 299 -9.25 -0.26 11.66
N TYR A 300 -9.25 -0.55 12.95
CA TYR A 300 -9.01 -1.87 13.52
C TYR A 300 -10.10 -2.27 14.50
N ILE A 301 -10.54 -3.50 14.40
CA ILE A 301 -11.33 -4.17 15.42
C ILE A 301 -10.74 -5.57 15.67
N GLY A 302 -10.79 -5.99 16.91
CA GLY A 302 -10.26 -7.29 17.30
C GLY A 302 -10.71 -7.73 18.67
N PHE A 303 -10.21 -8.86 19.06
CA PHE A 303 -10.34 -9.39 20.40
C PHE A 303 -9.04 -10.02 20.83
N GLY A 304 -8.83 -10.11 22.14
CA GLY A 304 -7.65 -10.75 22.68
C GLY A 304 -7.96 -11.59 23.90
N TYR A 305 -7.06 -12.53 24.13
CA TYR A 305 -7.07 -13.38 25.30
C TYR A 305 -5.66 -13.43 25.89
N GLY A 306 -5.57 -13.19 27.20
CA GLY A 306 -4.28 -13.20 27.87
C GLY A 306 -4.38 -13.41 29.38
N GLY A 307 -3.22 -13.47 30.00
CA GLY A 307 -3.11 -13.65 31.44
C GLY A 307 -1.68 -13.48 31.92
N ASN A 308 -1.46 -13.74 33.19
CA ASN A 308 -0.15 -13.64 33.78
C ASN A 308 0.79 -14.72 33.20
N LEU A 309 2.00 -14.33 32.84
CA LEU A 309 2.99 -15.23 32.26
C LEU A 309 3.46 -16.31 33.24
N ALA A 310 3.50 -15.97 34.53
CA ALA A 310 3.87 -16.90 35.59
C ALA A 310 2.90 -16.80 36.76
N LYS A 311 2.63 -17.93 37.40
CA LYS A 311 1.74 -18.01 38.55
C LYS A 311 2.32 -17.22 39.75
N GLY A 312 1.52 -16.27 40.28
CA GLY A 312 1.94 -15.41 41.38
C GLY A 312 2.78 -14.18 40.97
N ARG A 313 2.90 -13.89 39.67
CA ARG A 313 3.54 -12.68 39.14
C ARG A 313 2.55 -11.89 38.31
N ASP A 314 2.15 -10.73 38.78
CA ASP A 314 1.20 -9.84 38.09
C ASP A 314 1.89 -8.78 37.22
N ASP A 315 3.23 -8.74 37.26
CA ASP A 315 4.05 -7.79 36.54
C ASP A 315 4.37 -8.21 35.10
N TRP A 316 4.18 -9.51 34.75
CA TRP A 316 4.35 -10.02 33.39
C TRP A 316 3.08 -10.67 32.88
N LYS A 317 2.65 -10.26 31.71
CA LYS A 317 1.48 -10.83 31.02
C LYS A 317 1.84 -11.27 29.61
N ILE A 318 1.13 -12.30 29.15
CA ILE A 318 1.13 -12.76 27.75
C ILE A 318 -0.28 -12.67 27.21
N CYS A 319 -0.43 -12.18 26.00
CA CYS A 319 -1.70 -12.02 25.35
C CYS A 319 -1.60 -12.39 23.87
N PHE A 320 -2.63 -13.01 23.35
CA PHE A 320 -2.85 -13.25 21.93
C PHE A 320 -3.98 -12.33 21.45
N ASP A 321 -3.68 -11.48 20.50
CA ASP A 321 -4.63 -10.53 19.89
C ASP A 321 -4.93 -10.99 18.46
N ALA A 322 -6.22 -11.07 18.10
CA ALA A 322 -6.70 -11.40 16.77
C ALA A 322 -7.71 -10.33 16.30
N GLY A 323 -7.60 -9.90 15.06
CA GLY A 323 -8.50 -8.88 14.53
C GLY A 323 -8.31 -8.63 13.04
N VAL A 324 -8.88 -7.54 12.59
CA VAL A 324 -8.80 -7.14 11.18
C VAL A 324 -8.57 -5.64 11.03
N TRP A 325 -7.75 -5.27 10.06
CA TRP A 325 -7.66 -3.92 9.53
C TRP A 325 -8.62 -3.74 8.37
N PHE A 326 -9.25 -2.60 8.32
CA PHE A 326 -9.98 -2.09 7.15
C PHE A 326 -9.05 -1.14 6.39
N TRP A 327 -8.25 -1.67 5.47
CA TRP A 327 -7.23 -0.87 4.78
C TRP A 327 -7.69 -0.27 3.45
N GLY A 328 -8.99 -0.47 3.12
CA GLY A 328 -9.61 0.13 1.95
C GLY A 328 -9.34 -0.63 0.65
N ARG A 329 -9.44 0.08 -0.46
CA ARG A 329 -9.16 -0.52 -1.77
C ARG A 329 -7.67 -0.60 -1.99
N THR A 330 -7.19 -1.77 -2.33
CA THR A 330 -5.81 -1.99 -2.75
C THR A 330 -5.62 -1.48 -4.17
N LYS A 331 -4.44 -0.93 -4.43
CA LYS A 331 -3.97 -0.50 -5.75
C LYS A 331 -2.61 -1.09 -6.00
N LEU A 332 -2.34 -1.47 -7.24
CA LEU A 332 -1.09 -2.10 -7.63
C LEU A 332 -0.51 -1.34 -8.84
N TYR A 333 0.35 -0.39 -8.56
CA TYR A 333 0.94 0.49 -9.56
C TYR A 333 2.22 -0.10 -10.15
N THR A 334 2.32 -0.12 -11.44
CA THR A 334 3.56 -0.30 -12.20
C THR A 334 4.39 0.98 -12.19
N HIS A 335 5.60 0.96 -12.74
CA HIS A 335 6.47 2.15 -12.75
C HIS A 335 5.94 3.27 -13.65
N ASP A 336 5.21 2.95 -14.71
CA ASP A 336 4.51 3.84 -15.62
C ASP A 336 3.15 4.37 -15.11
N GLY A 337 2.83 4.09 -13.82
CA GLY A 337 1.64 4.63 -13.17
C GLY A 337 0.34 3.89 -13.42
N VAL A 338 0.34 2.78 -14.15
CA VAL A 338 -0.85 1.95 -14.43
C VAL A 338 -1.24 1.15 -13.20
N ASP A 339 -2.50 1.23 -12.78
CA ASP A 339 -3.03 0.43 -11.67
C ASP A 339 -3.57 -0.92 -12.18
N LEU A 340 -2.81 -1.99 -12.02
CA LEU A 340 -3.18 -3.33 -12.50
C LEU A 340 -4.52 -3.84 -11.95
N ILE A 341 -4.98 -3.32 -10.81
CA ILE A 341 -6.25 -3.71 -10.21
C ILE A 341 -7.42 -2.98 -10.86
N ASN A 342 -7.28 -1.67 -11.13
CA ASN A 342 -8.38 -0.83 -11.54
C ASN A 342 -8.38 -0.55 -13.05
N ASP A 343 -7.22 -0.46 -13.69
CA ASP A 343 -7.09 0.00 -15.08
C ASP A 343 -6.92 -1.15 -16.07
N VAL A 344 -6.51 -2.36 -15.58
CA VAL A 344 -6.21 -3.51 -16.44
C VAL A 344 -7.13 -4.70 -16.09
N GLU A 345 -7.51 -5.46 -17.11
CA GLU A 345 -8.27 -6.72 -17.00
C GLU A 345 -7.62 -7.85 -17.79
N ASN A 346 -8.13 -9.07 -17.61
CA ASN A 346 -7.63 -10.26 -18.30
C ASN A 346 -6.14 -10.55 -18.02
N ILE A 347 -5.67 -10.19 -16.82
CA ILE A 347 -4.28 -10.45 -16.41
C ILE A 347 -4.12 -11.95 -16.18
N GLY A 348 -3.24 -12.56 -16.95
CA GLY A 348 -2.95 -14.00 -16.86
C GLY A 348 -1.73 -14.33 -16.00
N GLY A 349 -1.45 -15.65 -15.86
CA GLY A 349 -0.27 -16.17 -15.18
C GLY A 349 -0.18 -15.81 -13.69
N GLN A 350 1.03 -15.89 -13.13
CA GLN A 350 1.27 -15.62 -11.71
C GLN A 350 0.89 -14.18 -11.31
N VAL A 351 1.05 -13.21 -12.22
CA VAL A 351 0.69 -11.82 -11.95
C VAL A 351 -0.82 -11.68 -11.74
N GLY A 352 -1.62 -12.38 -12.55
CA GLY A 352 -3.08 -12.42 -12.42
C GLY A 352 -3.49 -12.99 -11.07
N ASP A 353 -2.86 -14.07 -10.62
CA ASP A 353 -3.15 -14.67 -9.30
C ASP A 353 -2.87 -13.68 -8.15
N TYR A 354 -1.77 -12.93 -8.20
CA TYR A 354 -1.47 -11.89 -7.22
C TYR A 354 -2.46 -10.73 -7.27
N VAL A 355 -2.82 -10.27 -8.47
CA VAL A 355 -3.80 -9.19 -8.65
C VAL A 355 -5.16 -9.60 -8.07
N ASP A 356 -5.60 -10.83 -8.32
CA ASP A 356 -6.87 -11.34 -7.79
C ASP A 356 -6.82 -11.55 -6.27
N LEU A 357 -5.67 -11.98 -5.74
CA LEU A 357 -5.43 -12.04 -4.31
C LEU A 357 -5.59 -10.65 -3.68
N PHE A 358 -4.94 -9.63 -4.21
CA PHE A 358 -5.05 -8.26 -3.70
C PHE A 358 -6.45 -7.65 -3.88
N LYS A 359 -7.17 -7.99 -4.94
CA LYS A 359 -8.60 -7.60 -5.12
C LYS A 359 -9.49 -8.21 -4.04
N ALA A 360 -9.23 -9.46 -3.66
CA ALA A 360 -10.01 -10.16 -2.65
C ALA A 360 -9.76 -9.62 -1.23
N PHE A 361 -8.58 -9.13 -0.94
CA PHE A 361 -8.20 -8.60 0.37
C PHE A 361 -8.73 -7.18 0.61
N LYS A 362 -10.00 -7.07 1.03
CA LYS A 362 -10.58 -5.81 1.53
C LYS A 362 -10.21 -5.50 2.97
N VAL A 363 -9.79 -6.52 3.70
CA VAL A 363 -9.37 -6.47 5.10
C VAL A 363 -8.09 -7.26 5.28
N TYR A 364 -7.22 -6.81 6.16
CA TYR A 364 -5.98 -7.49 6.50
C TYR A 364 -6.12 -8.22 7.85
N PRO A 365 -5.87 -9.53 7.93
CA PRO A 365 -5.93 -10.27 9.19
C PRO A 365 -4.75 -9.89 10.08
N VAL A 366 -5.04 -9.53 11.31
CA VAL A 366 -4.05 -9.17 12.33
C VAL A 366 -4.03 -10.24 13.40
N LEU A 367 -2.90 -10.93 13.56
CA LEU A 367 -2.64 -11.91 14.57
C LEU A 367 -1.33 -11.53 15.27
N ASN A 368 -1.40 -11.19 16.55
CA ASN A 368 -0.24 -10.76 17.32
C ASN A 368 -0.14 -11.51 18.65
N LEU A 369 1.08 -11.90 18.98
CA LEU A 369 1.47 -12.29 20.32
C LEU A 369 2.06 -11.07 21.02
N ARG A 370 1.59 -10.76 22.22
CA ARG A 370 2.02 -9.61 23.01
C ARG A 370 2.55 -10.06 24.38
N ILE A 371 3.74 -9.64 24.71
CA ILE A 371 4.32 -9.81 26.03
C ILE A 371 4.43 -8.45 26.69
N THR A 372 3.85 -8.31 27.85
CA THR A 372 3.70 -7.03 28.58
C THR A 372 4.41 -7.09 29.90
N LYS A 373 5.18 -6.06 30.21
CA LYS A 373 5.80 -5.81 31.50
C LYS A 373 5.20 -4.55 32.13
N ARG A 374 4.69 -4.67 33.36
CA ARG A 374 4.31 -3.50 34.16
C ARG A 374 5.56 -2.80 34.67
N LEU A 375 5.66 -1.49 34.42
CA LEU A 375 6.81 -0.67 34.81
C LEU A 375 6.63 -0.07 36.20
N PHE A 376 5.46 0.49 36.51
CA PHE A 376 5.09 1.05 37.81
C PHE A 376 3.58 1.08 37.97
#